data_7b4229957fab3db054cb11a28d93ac23
#
_entry.id   7b4229957fab3db054cb11a28d93ac23
#
_cell.length_a   1.000
_cell.length_b   1.000
_cell.length_c   1.000
_cell.angle_alpha   90.00
_cell.angle_beta   90.00
_cell.angle_gamma   90.00
#
_symmetry.space_group_name_H-M   'P 1'
#
loop_
_entity.id
_entity.type
_entity.pdbx_description
1 polymer ?
#
loop_
_entity_poly.entity_id
_entity_poly.type
_entity_poly.pdbx_seq_one_letter_code
_entity_poly.pdbx_strand_id
1 'polypeptide(L)'
;MNVQLQIQDFGKLQALMNALGPSNRQRLNAVGAKRLEVEVRRHVARIAPTRHRTASSLGGKQTGHYLKGLRGIAGHATATGGEVVIPIAGISRALHDIDLSTPTRFGKNYYAIPKHAQSYGHTVAEMRSRGWKIFRPGKKNDPNAPKILLGYKSKGEKPVTLFILTKHVHQKQDPSLLPTPDTCARVVSDAMTQSINERLRNAR
;
A
#
# COMPACT_ATOMS: atom_id res chain seq x y z
N MET A 1 9.49 1.00 6.89
CA MET A 1 8.68 0.05 7.67
C MET A 1 8.43 -1.13 6.76
N ASN A 2 8.88 -2.32 7.13
CA ASN A 2 8.74 -3.54 6.34
C ASN A 2 7.59 -4.36 6.94
N VAL A 3 6.74 -4.90 6.08
CA VAL A 3 5.69 -5.84 6.49
C VAL A 3 6.22 -7.24 6.28
N GLN A 4 6.33 -8.02 7.36
CA GLN A 4 6.70 -9.42 7.34
C GLN A 4 5.44 -10.27 7.44
N LEU A 5 5.22 -11.16 6.47
CA LEU A 5 4.18 -12.16 6.51
C LEU A 5 4.82 -13.47 6.99
N GLN A 6 4.55 -13.83 8.24
CA GLN A 6 4.93 -15.13 8.78
C GLN A 6 3.76 -16.09 8.63
N ILE A 7 4.00 -17.24 8.00
CA ILE A 7 3.02 -18.30 7.88
C ILE A 7 3.35 -19.36 8.93
N GLN A 8 2.45 -19.48 9.90
CA GLN A 8 2.53 -20.51 10.93
C GLN A 8 1.62 -21.67 10.55
N ASP A 9 2.05 -22.87 10.93
CA ASP A 9 1.31 -24.14 10.86
C ASP A 9 1.31 -24.89 9.52
N PHE A 10 2.38 -25.65 9.38
CA PHE A 10 2.53 -26.63 8.28
C PHE A 10 2.84 -28.04 8.83
N GLY A 11 2.14 -28.54 9.82
CA GLY A 11 2.53 -29.72 10.59
C GLY A 11 3.14 -30.90 9.80
N LYS A 12 2.47 -31.42 8.77
CA LYS A 12 3.00 -32.50 7.92
C LYS A 12 4.17 -32.04 7.04
N LEU A 13 4.08 -30.85 6.46
CA LEU A 13 5.14 -30.27 5.63
C LEU A 13 6.37 -29.95 6.48
N GLN A 14 6.19 -29.47 7.69
CA GLN A 14 7.26 -29.18 8.63
C GLN A 14 8.01 -30.47 9.03
N ALA A 15 7.30 -31.57 9.31
CA ALA A 15 7.91 -32.85 9.60
C ALA A 15 8.76 -33.36 8.41
N LEU A 16 8.24 -33.25 7.19
CA LEU A 16 8.97 -33.60 5.98
C LEU A 16 10.20 -32.69 5.77
N MET A 17 10.06 -31.39 5.98
CA MET A 17 11.16 -30.43 5.90
C MET A 17 12.26 -30.72 6.93
N ASN A 18 11.89 -31.16 8.12
CA ASN A 18 12.86 -31.56 9.15
C ASN A 18 13.67 -32.79 8.75
N ALA A 19 13.07 -33.74 8.02
CA ALA A 19 13.73 -34.93 7.52
C ALA A 19 14.68 -34.68 6.34
N LEU A 20 14.54 -33.56 5.62
CA LEU A 20 15.28 -33.28 4.38
C LEU A 20 16.69 -32.70 4.56
N GLY A 21 17.10 -32.35 5.77
CA GLY A 21 18.38 -31.69 6.02
C GLY A 21 18.41 -30.18 5.64
N PRO A 22 19.43 -29.44 6.14
CA PRO A 22 19.44 -27.97 6.10
C PRO A 22 19.42 -27.36 4.69
N SER A 23 20.22 -27.87 3.77
CA SER A 23 20.31 -27.33 2.40
C SER A 23 19.03 -27.53 1.60
N ASN A 24 18.35 -28.64 1.77
CA ASN A 24 17.05 -28.88 1.12
C ASN A 24 15.94 -28.03 1.73
N ARG A 25 15.97 -27.82 3.05
CA ARG A 25 15.05 -26.88 3.71
C ARG A 25 15.19 -25.48 3.16
N GLN A 26 16.41 -24.96 3.05
CA GLN A 26 16.64 -23.61 2.51
C GLN A 26 16.14 -23.47 1.08
N ARG A 27 16.32 -24.48 0.24
CA ARG A 27 15.78 -24.46 -1.13
C ARG A 27 14.25 -24.46 -1.16
N LEU A 28 13.60 -25.25 -0.31
CA LEU A 28 12.14 -25.25 -0.21
C LEU A 28 11.61 -23.94 0.34
N ASN A 29 12.28 -23.36 1.32
CA ASN A 29 11.97 -22.02 1.82
C ASN A 29 12.06 -20.97 0.71
N ALA A 30 13.07 -21.06 -0.17
CA ALA A 30 13.20 -20.17 -1.33
C ALA A 30 12.05 -20.32 -2.33
N VAL A 31 11.62 -21.58 -2.61
CA VAL A 31 10.45 -21.84 -3.46
C VAL A 31 9.19 -21.23 -2.86
N GLY A 32 8.95 -21.48 -1.57
CA GLY A 32 7.79 -20.94 -0.86
C GLY A 32 7.78 -19.41 -0.83
N ALA A 33 8.92 -18.78 -0.48
CA ALA A 33 9.05 -17.34 -0.46
C ALA A 33 8.82 -16.70 -1.84
N LYS A 34 9.38 -17.32 -2.90
CA LYS A 34 9.17 -16.85 -4.27
C LYS A 34 7.72 -16.97 -4.72
N ARG A 35 7.05 -18.04 -4.37
CA ARG A 35 5.64 -18.23 -4.68
C ARG A 35 4.75 -17.24 -3.94
N LEU A 36 5.03 -16.99 -2.66
CA LEU A 36 4.34 -15.98 -1.86
C LEU A 36 4.54 -14.57 -2.44
N GLU A 37 5.77 -14.22 -2.87
CA GLU A 37 6.04 -12.97 -3.57
C GLU A 37 5.12 -12.78 -4.78
N VAL A 38 5.01 -13.80 -5.63
CA VAL A 38 4.15 -13.75 -6.82
C VAL A 38 2.68 -13.54 -6.43
N GLU A 39 2.21 -14.25 -5.40
CA GLU A 39 0.82 -14.10 -4.94
C GLU A 39 0.54 -12.73 -4.35
N VAL A 40 1.43 -12.20 -3.51
CA VAL A 40 1.30 -10.85 -2.95
C VAL A 40 1.27 -9.80 -4.06
N ARG A 41 2.17 -9.90 -5.03
CA ARG A 41 2.18 -8.99 -6.20
C ARG A 41 0.87 -9.05 -6.98
N ARG A 42 0.38 -10.25 -7.26
CA ARG A 42 -0.88 -10.48 -7.98
C ARG A 42 -2.07 -9.90 -7.22
N HIS A 43 -2.15 -10.18 -5.93
CA HIS A 43 -3.23 -9.71 -5.07
C HIS A 43 -3.25 -8.18 -5.01
N VAL A 44 -2.11 -7.54 -4.73
CA VAL A 44 -2.00 -6.08 -4.69
C VAL A 44 -2.36 -5.47 -6.05
N ALA A 45 -1.87 -6.04 -7.15
CA ALA A 45 -2.21 -5.56 -8.50
C ALA A 45 -3.72 -5.61 -8.77
N ARG A 46 -4.41 -6.63 -8.29
CA ARG A 46 -5.85 -6.81 -8.44
C ARG A 46 -6.66 -5.87 -7.56
N ILE A 47 -6.27 -5.72 -6.29
CA ILE A 47 -7.05 -4.98 -5.29
C ILE A 47 -6.78 -3.47 -5.33
N ALA A 48 -5.55 -3.06 -5.59
CA ALA A 48 -5.18 -1.65 -5.58
C ALA A 48 -6.06 -0.75 -6.48
N PRO A 49 -6.43 -1.13 -7.70
CA PRO A 49 -7.31 -0.33 -8.53
C PRO A 49 -8.72 -0.15 -7.96
N THR A 50 -9.21 -1.13 -7.18
CA THR A 50 -10.56 -1.08 -6.59
C THR A 50 -10.61 -0.27 -5.31
N ARG A 51 -9.49 -0.12 -4.59
CA ARG A 51 -9.41 0.55 -3.29
C ARG A 51 -9.18 2.05 -3.39
N HIS A 52 -8.52 2.52 -4.44
CA HIS A 52 -8.28 3.94 -4.67
C HIS A 52 -9.33 4.59 -5.59
N ARG A 53 -10.60 4.38 -5.26
CA ARG A 53 -11.72 5.02 -5.99
C ARG A 53 -11.77 6.54 -5.83
N THR A 54 -11.09 7.11 -4.83
CA THR A 54 -11.14 8.56 -4.58
C THR A 54 -10.71 9.37 -5.79
N ALA A 55 -9.66 8.95 -6.51
CA ALA A 55 -9.24 9.63 -7.73
C ALA A 55 -10.30 9.54 -8.82
N SER A 56 -10.85 8.35 -9.08
CA SER A 56 -11.89 8.16 -10.11
C SER A 56 -13.23 8.79 -9.70
N SER A 57 -13.62 8.75 -8.42
CA SER A 57 -14.84 9.42 -7.95
C SER A 57 -14.76 10.94 -8.06
N LEU A 58 -13.54 11.49 -8.08
CA LEU A 58 -13.27 12.90 -8.32
C LEU A 58 -13.01 13.22 -9.80
N GLY A 59 -13.18 12.26 -10.72
CA GLY A 59 -12.90 12.43 -12.14
C GLY A 59 -11.40 12.49 -12.49
N GLY A 60 -10.52 12.12 -11.57
CA GLY A 60 -9.07 12.11 -11.77
C GLY A 60 -8.52 10.75 -12.20
N LYS A 61 -7.31 10.75 -12.74
CA LYS A 61 -6.56 9.51 -13.00
C LYS A 61 -5.95 9.00 -11.70
N GLN A 62 -6.04 7.70 -11.47
CA GLN A 62 -5.30 7.06 -10.38
C GLN A 62 -3.79 7.27 -10.56
N THR A 63 -3.10 7.65 -9.50
CA THR A 63 -1.65 7.89 -9.55
C THR A 63 -0.83 6.61 -9.70
N GLY A 64 -1.45 5.45 -9.57
CA GLY A 64 -0.78 4.15 -9.61
C GLY A 64 0.21 3.93 -8.47
N HIS A 65 0.04 4.64 -7.36
CA HIS A 65 1.01 4.67 -6.25
C HIS A 65 1.32 3.28 -5.69
N TYR A 66 0.32 2.42 -5.57
CA TYR A 66 0.53 1.03 -5.15
C TYR A 66 1.18 0.18 -6.24
N LEU A 67 0.84 0.44 -7.51
CA LEU A 67 1.37 -0.34 -8.63
C LEU A 67 2.83 -0.05 -8.90
N LYS A 68 3.29 1.18 -8.66
CA LYS A 68 4.68 1.59 -8.87
C LYS A 68 5.68 0.81 -8.00
N GLY A 69 5.26 0.41 -6.81
CA GLY A 69 6.11 -0.33 -5.87
C GLY A 69 6.10 -1.84 -6.02
N LEU A 70 5.25 -2.42 -6.91
CA LEU A 70 5.10 -3.87 -7.02
C LEU A 70 6.42 -4.59 -7.35
N ARG A 71 7.28 -3.97 -8.15
CA ARG A 71 8.59 -4.55 -8.51
C ARG A 71 9.55 -4.69 -7.33
N GLY A 72 9.36 -3.87 -6.29
CA GLY A 72 10.16 -3.91 -5.07
C GLY A 72 9.73 -4.98 -4.07
N ILE A 73 8.56 -5.63 -4.27
CA ILE A 73 8.16 -6.75 -3.43
C ILE A 73 9.10 -7.92 -3.73
N ALA A 74 9.76 -8.45 -2.71
CA ALA A 74 10.74 -9.52 -2.85
C ALA A 74 10.54 -10.59 -1.78
N GLY A 75 10.61 -11.85 -2.20
CA GLY A 75 10.61 -13.00 -1.32
C GLY A 75 12.04 -13.46 -1.00
N HIS A 76 12.33 -13.65 0.26
CA HIS A 76 13.64 -14.07 0.76
C HIS A 76 13.51 -15.36 1.57
N ALA A 77 14.40 -16.32 1.31
CA ALA A 77 14.53 -17.51 2.15
C ALA A 77 15.38 -17.16 3.39
N THR A 78 14.91 -17.62 4.55
CA THR A 78 15.67 -17.60 5.80
C THR A 78 16.06 -19.03 6.22
N ALA A 79 16.89 -19.17 7.21
CA ALA A 79 17.26 -20.49 7.74
C ALA A 79 16.06 -21.26 8.30
N THR A 80 15.09 -20.55 8.84
CA THR A 80 13.91 -21.10 9.51
C THR A 80 12.62 -21.02 8.68
N GLY A 81 12.63 -20.31 7.54
CA GLY A 81 11.41 -20.13 6.73
C GLY A 81 11.64 -19.23 5.52
N GLY A 82 10.61 -18.48 5.16
CA GLY A 82 10.67 -17.47 4.11
C GLY A 82 9.88 -16.23 4.50
N GLU A 83 10.27 -15.10 3.97
CA GLU A 83 9.61 -13.82 4.19
C GLU A 83 9.35 -13.10 2.88
N VAL A 84 8.35 -12.22 2.85
CA VAL A 84 8.12 -11.30 1.74
C VAL A 84 8.22 -9.88 2.26
N VAL A 85 9.15 -9.12 1.69
CA VAL A 85 9.34 -7.70 2.00
C VAL A 85 8.51 -6.85 1.04
N ILE A 86 7.71 -5.94 1.60
CA ILE A 86 6.85 -5.03 0.85
C ILE A 86 7.32 -3.59 1.11
N PRO A 87 8.19 -3.02 0.25
CA PRO A 87 8.76 -1.69 0.45
C PRO A 87 7.79 -0.55 0.07
N ILE A 88 6.51 -0.84 -0.15
CA ILE A 88 5.52 0.14 -0.58
C ILE A 88 4.97 0.87 0.63
N ALA A 89 5.47 2.07 0.89
CA ALA A 89 5.03 2.90 2.02
C ALA A 89 3.51 3.10 2.10
N GLY A 90 2.82 3.16 0.96
CA GLY A 90 1.36 3.25 0.91
C GLY A 90 0.66 2.01 1.47
N ILE A 91 1.13 0.81 1.13
CA ILE A 91 0.58 -0.46 1.66
C ILE A 91 0.88 -0.57 3.14
N SER A 92 2.14 -0.34 3.55
CA SER A 92 2.52 -0.36 4.96
C SER A 92 1.68 0.59 5.80
N ARG A 93 1.41 1.79 5.28
CA ARG A 93 0.53 2.77 5.95
C ARG A 93 -0.91 2.27 6.06
N ALA A 94 -1.43 1.61 5.02
CA ALA A 94 -2.82 1.14 5.01
C ALA A 94 -3.05 -0.10 5.90
N LEU A 95 -2.00 -0.78 6.34
CA LEU A 95 -2.10 -1.93 7.24
C LEU A 95 -2.16 -1.55 8.73
N HIS A 96 -2.05 -0.27 9.05
CA HIS A 96 -2.12 0.24 10.41
C HIS A 96 -3.17 1.34 10.50
N ASP A 97 -3.84 1.43 11.66
CA ASP A 97 -4.61 2.60 12.00
C ASP A 97 -3.67 3.80 12.16
N ILE A 98 -3.97 4.88 11.48
CA ILE A 98 -3.19 6.10 11.54
C ILE A 98 -4.11 7.21 12.01
N ASP A 99 -3.77 7.81 13.15
CA ASP A 99 -4.37 9.03 13.63
C ASP A 99 -3.32 10.15 13.61
N LEU A 100 -3.53 11.10 12.73
CA LEU A 100 -2.68 12.28 12.60
C LEU A 100 -3.43 13.48 13.20
N SER A 101 -3.08 13.82 14.43
CA SER A 101 -3.82 14.83 15.20
C SER A 101 -3.38 16.27 14.98
N THR A 102 -2.19 16.53 14.48
CA THR A 102 -1.76 17.92 14.14
C THR A 102 -0.68 17.90 13.07
N PRO A 103 -0.77 18.75 12.04
CA PRO A 103 0.32 18.89 11.09
C PRO A 103 1.47 19.67 11.74
N THR A 104 2.38 18.94 12.39
CA THR A 104 3.52 19.50 13.11
C THR A 104 4.64 20.02 12.21
N ARG A 105 4.60 19.74 10.91
CA ARG A 105 5.65 20.19 9.97
C ARG A 105 5.34 21.58 9.41
N PHE A 106 6.28 22.50 9.55
CA PHE A 106 6.30 23.83 8.91
C PHE A 106 5.20 24.80 9.33
N GLY A 107 4.81 24.85 10.59
CA GLY A 107 3.84 25.83 11.10
C GLY A 107 2.44 25.72 10.47
N LYS A 108 2.11 24.58 9.88
CA LYS A 108 0.80 24.34 9.25
C LYS A 108 -0.20 23.89 10.31
N ASN A 109 -1.30 24.62 10.41
CA ASN A 109 -2.37 24.31 11.37
C ASN A 109 -3.39 23.31 10.84
N TYR A 110 -3.28 22.85 9.58
CA TYR A 110 -4.25 21.98 8.93
C TYR A 110 -3.60 21.06 7.90
N TYR A 111 -4.16 19.85 7.75
CA TYR A 111 -3.95 19.00 6.59
C TYR A 111 -4.84 19.49 5.45
N ALA A 112 -4.30 19.56 4.25
CA ALA A 112 -5.05 19.87 3.04
C ALA A 112 -5.41 18.55 2.31
N ILE A 113 -6.65 18.12 2.44
CA ILE A 113 -7.16 16.89 1.82
C ILE A 113 -7.70 17.22 0.43
N PRO A 114 -7.19 16.62 -0.64
CA PRO A 114 -7.68 16.84 -2.00
C PRO A 114 -9.18 16.54 -2.12
N LYS A 115 -9.92 17.44 -2.76
CA LYS A 115 -11.37 17.30 -3.04
C LYS A 115 -11.70 17.41 -4.52
N HIS A 116 -10.76 17.80 -5.35
CA HIS A 116 -10.95 17.97 -6.79
C HIS A 116 -9.98 17.06 -7.55
N ALA A 117 -10.40 16.56 -8.72
CA ALA A 117 -9.59 15.67 -9.56
C ALA A 117 -8.16 16.18 -9.80
N GLN A 118 -8.03 17.47 -10.08
CA GLN A 118 -6.74 18.08 -10.38
C GLN A 118 -5.84 18.30 -9.16
N SER A 119 -6.41 18.34 -7.95
CA SER A 119 -5.63 18.44 -6.70
C SER A 119 -5.20 17.08 -6.15
N TYR A 120 -5.77 15.99 -6.66
CA TYR A 120 -5.44 14.64 -6.21
C TYR A 120 -3.98 14.28 -6.54
N GLY A 121 -3.25 13.81 -5.53
CA GLY A 121 -1.83 13.47 -5.65
C GLY A 121 -0.89 14.68 -5.66
N HIS A 122 -1.40 15.89 -5.43
CA HIS A 122 -0.61 17.12 -5.42
C HIS A 122 -0.76 17.87 -4.10
N THR A 123 0.33 18.48 -3.67
CA THR A 123 0.35 19.42 -2.56
C THR A 123 -0.19 20.80 -3.01
N VAL A 124 -0.57 21.64 -2.04
CA VAL A 124 -0.97 23.03 -2.33
C VAL A 124 0.14 23.80 -3.04
N ALA A 125 1.40 23.56 -2.68
CA ALA A 125 2.56 24.20 -3.31
C ALA A 125 2.73 23.77 -4.78
N GLU A 126 2.63 22.47 -5.07
CA GLU A 126 2.68 21.95 -6.44
C GLU A 126 1.52 22.45 -7.30
N MET A 127 0.33 22.61 -6.73
CA MET A 127 -0.79 23.19 -7.47
C MET A 127 -0.52 24.65 -7.82
N ARG A 128 0.07 25.41 -6.90
CA ARG A 128 0.47 26.80 -7.18
C ARG A 128 1.54 26.89 -8.28
N SER A 129 2.55 26.02 -8.25
CA SER A 129 3.59 25.98 -9.30
C SER A 129 3.02 25.61 -10.67
N ARG A 130 1.86 24.93 -10.71
CA ARG A 130 1.10 24.60 -11.94
C ARG A 130 0.16 25.70 -12.39
N GLY A 131 0.28 26.91 -11.84
CA GLY A 131 -0.49 28.07 -12.25
C GLY A 131 -1.85 28.26 -11.53
N TRP A 132 -2.16 27.43 -10.53
CA TRP A 132 -3.39 27.63 -9.75
C TRP A 132 -3.25 28.78 -8.76
N LYS A 133 -4.20 29.69 -8.81
CA LYS A 133 -4.38 30.73 -7.78
C LYS A 133 -5.24 30.15 -6.67
N ILE A 134 -4.61 29.84 -5.52
CA ILE A 134 -5.28 29.15 -4.40
C ILE A 134 -5.42 30.09 -3.22
N PHE A 135 -6.63 30.19 -2.68
CA PHE A 135 -6.96 31.04 -1.55
C PHE A 135 -7.96 30.36 -0.61
N ARG A 136 -8.02 30.82 0.62
CA ARG A 136 -9.04 30.46 1.60
C ARG A 136 -10.13 31.52 1.57
N PRO A 137 -11.42 31.16 1.41
CA PRO A 137 -12.51 32.13 1.49
C PRO A 137 -12.69 32.64 2.94
N GLY A 138 -13.17 33.85 3.07
CA GLY A 138 -13.35 34.52 4.38
C GLY A 138 -12.24 35.48 4.72
N LYS A 139 -12.43 36.25 5.80
CA LYS A 139 -11.45 37.23 6.30
C LYS A 139 -10.24 36.49 6.89
N LYS A 140 -9.05 37.09 6.81
CA LYS A 140 -7.85 36.61 7.44
C LYS A 140 -8.07 36.54 8.96
N ASN A 141 -7.78 35.39 9.57
CA ASN A 141 -7.97 35.12 11.01
C ASN A 141 -9.44 34.98 11.49
N ASP A 142 -10.41 34.83 10.57
CA ASP A 142 -11.78 34.50 10.96
C ASP A 142 -11.84 33.02 11.41
N PRO A 143 -12.20 32.75 12.68
CA PRO A 143 -12.32 31.37 13.18
C PRO A 143 -13.46 30.60 12.50
N ASN A 144 -14.47 31.32 12.00
CA ASN A 144 -15.63 30.77 11.31
C ASN A 144 -15.43 30.62 9.80
N ALA A 145 -14.30 31.10 9.27
CA ALA A 145 -14.01 30.96 7.83
C ALA A 145 -14.06 29.50 7.38
N PRO A 146 -14.64 29.23 6.21
CA PRO A 146 -14.73 27.86 5.69
C PRO A 146 -13.37 27.16 5.69
N LYS A 147 -13.35 25.93 6.17
CA LYS A 147 -12.13 25.09 6.20
C LYS A 147 -11.88 24.43 4.83
N ILE A 148 -11.83 25.25 3.79
CA ILE A 148 -11.58 24.83 2.42
C ILE A 148 -10.54 25.73 1.75
N LEU A 149 -9.90 25.20 0.71
CA LEU A 149 -9.11 26.00 -0.23
C LEU A 149 -9.79 25.97 -1.59
N LEU A 150 -10.11 27.14 -2.07
CA LEU A 150 -10.62 27.37 -3.42
C LEU A 150 -9.46 27.69 -4.36
N GLY A 151 -9.65 27.41 -5.63
CA GLY A 151 -8.67 27.79 -6.65
C GLY A 151 -9.28 27.91 -8.03
N TYR A 152 -8.59 28.69 -8.88
CA TYR A 152 -8.88 28.84 -10.30
C TYR A 152 -7.57 28.99 -11.09
N LYS A 153 -7.58 28.68 -12.38
CA LYS A 153 -6.40 28.85 -13.25
C LYS A 153 -6.39 30.21 -13.96
N SER A 154 -7.51 30.58 -14.54
CA SER A 154 -7.61 31.77 -15.37
C SER A 154 -8.51 32.82 -14.73
N LYS A 155 -8.21 34.10 -14.98
CA LYS A 155 -9.05 35.21 -14.49
C LYS A 155 -10.44 35.10 -15.12
N GLY A 156 -11.47 35.12 -14.29
CA GLY A 156 -12.86 34.98 -14.72
C GLY A 156 -13.44 33.57 -14.59
N GLU A 157 -12.61 32.53 -14.36
CA GLU A 157 -13.12 31.20 -14.01
C GLU A 157 -13.76 31.19 -12.63
N LYS A 158 -14.85 30.42 -12.47
CA LYS A 158 -15.46 30.18 -11.16
C LYS A 158 -14.49 29.36 -10.30
N PRO A 159 -14.17 29.80 -9.06
CA PRO A 159 -13.31 29.04 -8.17
C PRO A 159 -13.92 27.69 -7.84
N VAL A 160 -13.11 26.64 -7.84
CA VAL A 160 -13.49 25.29 -7.44
C VAL A 160 -12.84 24.91 -6.11
N THR A 161 -13.50 24.05 -5.35
CA THR A 161 -12.93 23.53 -4.09
C THR A 161 -11.83 22.53 -4.41
N LEU A 162 -10.57 22.92 -4.16
CA LEU A 162 -9.42 22.07 -4.39
C LEU A 162 -9.11 21.17 -3.18
N PHE A 163 -9.17 21.73 -1.97
CA PHE A 163 -8.83 21.02 -0.75
C PHE A 163 -9.81 21.31 0.38
N ILE A 164 -10.00 20.33 1.25
CA ILE A 164 -10.63 20.49 2.56
C ILE A 164 -9.52 20.59 3.60
N LEU A 165 -9.65 21.50 4.54
CA LEU A 165 -8.71 21.71 5.64
C LEU A 165 -9.21 20.99 6.89
N THR A 166 -8.41 20.09 7.46
CA THR A 166 -8.72 19.38 8.70
C THR A 166 -7.54 19.37 9.65
N LYS A 167 -7.82 19.37 10.95
CA LYS A 167 -6.80 19.21 11.99
C LYS A 167 -6.49 17.74 12.27
N HIS A 168 -7.43 16.85 11.97
CA HIS A 168 -7.33 15.44 12.26
C HIS A 168 -7.56 14.63 10.99
N VAL A 169 -6.72 13.66 10.76
CA VAL A 169 -6.88 12.67 9.69
C VAL A 169 -6.82 11.29 10.35
N HIS A 170 -7.94 10.60 10.34
CA HIS A 170 -8.01 9.21 10.76
C HIS A 170 -8.12 8.31 9.54
N GLN A 171 -7.19 7.38 9.40
CA GLN A 171 -7.21 6.34 8.37
C GLN A 171 -7.31 4.98 9.05
N LYS A 172 -8.41 4.29 8.82
CA LYS A 172 -8.57 2.90 9.27
C LYS A 172 -7.66 1.96 8.46
N GLN A 173 -7.16 0.94 9.14
CA GLN A 173 -6.44 -0.15 8.48
C GLN A 173 -7.31 -0.83 7.41
N ASP A 174 -6.68 -1.25 6.32
CA ASP A 174 -7.31 -2.03 5.26
C ASP A 174 -6.52 -3.35 5.05
N PRO A 175 -6.79 -4.39 5.85
CA PRO A 175 -6.08 -5.66 5.74
C PRO A 175 -6.33 -6.36 4.40
N SER A 176 -7.37 -5.98 3.66
CA SER A 176 -7.69 -6.58 2.37
C SER A 176 -6.68 -6.25 1.27
N LEU A 177 -5.74 -5.33 1.51
CA LEU A 177 -4.62 -5.05 0.61
C LEU A 177 -3.61 -6.20 0.50
N LEU A 178 -3.63 -7.12 1.46
CA LEU A 178 -2.81 -8.32 1.42
C LEU A 178 -3.69 -9.57 1.24
N PRO A 179 -3.13 -10.67 0.71
CA PRO A 179 -3.80 -11.96 0.71
C PRO A 179 -4.10 -12.41 2.14
N THR A 180 -5.17 -13.16 2.34
CA THR A 180 -5.46 -13.75 3.65
C THR A 180 -4.37 -14.74 4.06
N PRO A 181 -4.11 -14.92 5.38
CA PRO A 181 -3.15 -15.91 5.86
C PRO A 181 -3.38 -17.32 5.27
N ASP A 182 -4.64 -17.76 5.17
CA ASP A 182 -4.99 -19.06 4.59
C ASP A 182 -4.61 -19.15 3.11
N THR A 183 -4.82 -18.08 2.34
CA THR A 183 -4.37 -18.04 0.94
C THR A 183 -2.86 -18.12 0.84
N CYS A 184 -2.15 -17.39 1.70
CA CYS A 184 -0.70 -17.44 1.76
C CYS A 184 -0.20 -18.85 2.12
N ALA A 185 -0.77 -19.45 3.16
CA ALA A 185 -0.41 -20.79 3.61
C ALA A 185 -0.61 -21.83 2.49
N ARG A 186 -1.79 -21.84 1.86
CA ARG A 186 -2.11 -22.76 0.76
C ARG A 186 -1.14 -22.62 -0.40
N VAL A 187 -0.91 -21.40 -0.88
CA VAL A 187 -0.05 -21.14 -2.05
C VAL A 187 1.40 -21.58 -1.82
N VAL A 188 1.90 -21.37 -0.60
CA VAL A 188 3.26 -21.80 -0.21
C VAL A 188 3.33 -23.32 -0.08
N SER A 189 2.36 -23.95 0.59
CA SER A 189 2.29 -25.40 0.76
C SER A 189 2.23 -26.14 -0.60
N ASP A 190 1.36 -25.65 -1.50
CA ASP A 190 1.22 -26.23 -2.84
C ASP A 190 2.55 -26.16 -3.63
N ALA A 191 3.24 -25.01 -3.59
CA ALA A 191 4.49 -24.83 -4.30
C ALA A 191 5.62 -25.70 -3.74
N MET A 192 5.71 -25.82 -2.41
CA MET A 192 6.70 -26.69 -1.77
C MET A 192 6.43 -28.16 -2.07
N THR A 193 5.18 -28.61 -1.99
CA THR A 193 4.76 -29.97 -2.30
C THR A 193 5.04 -30.32 -3.75
N GLN A 194 4.73 -29.43 -4.69
CA GLN A 194 5.06 -29.61 -6.10
C GLN A 194 6.58 -29.77 -6.28
N SER A 195 7.39 -28.92 -5.67
CA SER A 195 8.85 -28.99 -5.76
C SER A 195 9.43 -30.31 -5.22
N ILE A 196 8.84 -30.84 -4.15
CA ILE A 196 9.22 -32.15 -3.59
C ILE A 196 8.86 -33.26 -4.57
N ASN A 197 7.64 -33.28 -5.11
CA ASN A 197 7.17 -34.31 -6.03
C ASN A 197 7.99 -34.35 -7.34
N GLU A 198 8.36 -33.19 -7.89
CA GLU A 198 9.23 -33.08 -9.06
C GLU A 198 10.60 -33.72 -8.79
N ARG A 199 11.18 -33.48 -7.63
CA ARG A 199 12.47 -34.09 -7.26
C ARG A 199 12.39 -35.59 -7.07
N LEU A 200 11.32 -36.07 -6.45
CA LEU A 200 11.11 -37.55 -6.30
C LEU A 200 10.93 -38.24 -7.64
N ARG A 201 10.33 -37.59 -8.64
CA ARG A 201 10.22 -38.09 -10.00
C ARG A 201 11.57 -38.14 -10.72
N ASN A 202 12.39 -37.11 -10.55
CA ASN A 202 13.70 -36.98 -11.19
C ASN A 202 14.80 -37.84 -10.54
N ALA A 203 14.54 -38.38 -9.35
CA ALA A 203 15.46 -39.24 -8.63
C ALA A 203 15.21 -40.76 -8.92
N ARG A 204 14.19 -41.10 -9.69
CA ARG A 204 13.89 -42.42 -10.23
C ARG A 204 14.48 -42.60 -11.63
#